data_a447ef2e2074866a614b63be09d71f21
#
_entry.id   a447ef2e2074866a614b63be09d71f21
#
_cell.length_a   1.000
_cell.length_b   1.000
_cell.length_c   1.000
_cell.angle_alpha   90.00
_cell.angle_beta   90.00
_cell.angle_gamma   90.00
#
_symmetry.space_group_name_H-M   'P 1'
#
loop_
_entity.id
_entity.type
_entity.pdbx_description
1 polymer ?
#
loop_
_entity_poly.entity_id
_entity_poly.type
_entity_poly.pdbx_seq_one_letter_code
_entity_poly.pdbx_strand_id
1 'polypeptide(L)'
;MCGIVGFTGPARPELLRAMSWAITHRGPDEDGFFEAPGINMAMRRLSIVDLSGGRQPVANEGRDVHLVFNGEIYNHMELRRGLVTRGHLFRTDHSDTETIVHLYEERGADWPEGANGMFATAIWDAPRQRLTLSRDRVGKKPLYYAITGGQLYFASEIKSLLLCPEVGRGLDPAALFQYLGLKNTSAPRSIFAQIRQLPAGHSLVWENGQASVQAYWRA
;
A
#
# COMPACT_ATOMS: atom_id res chain seq x y z
N MET A 1 -6.59 6.02 -12.04
CA MET A 1 -5.65 5.19 -11.23
C MET A 1 -6.07 5.26 -9.77
N CYS A 2 -6.16 4.12 -9.12
CA CYS A 2 -6.53 4.07 -7.69
C CYS A 2 -5.53 4.79 -6.79
N GLY A 3 -5.88 4.98 -5.52
CA GLY A 3 -5.01 5.54 -4.50
C GLY A 3 -5.25 4.86 -3.15
N ILE A 4 -4.19 4.66 -2.39
CA ILE A 4 -4.23 4.07 -1.05
C ILE A 4 -3.65 5.03 -0.02
N VAL A 5 -4.21 5.03 1.18
CA VAL A 5 -3.75 5.80 2.33
C VAL A 5 -3.98 5.01 3.61
N GLY A 6 -3.23 5.34 4.65
CA GLY A 6 -3.48 4.79 5.98
C GLY A 6 -2.39 5.10 6.98
N PHE A 7 -2.59 4.61 8.19
CA PHE A 7 -1.64 4.75 9.29
C PHE A 7 -1.88 3.69 10.36
N THR A 8 -0.82 3.37 11.10
CA THR A 8 -0.90 2.48 12.27
C THR A 8 -1.29 3.27 13.53
N GLY A 9 -1.83 2.59 14.53
CA GLY A 9 -2.17 3.18 15.82
C GLY A 9 -3.68 3.32 16.06
N PRO A 10 -4.10 4.23 16.97
CA PRO A 10 -5.49 4.35 17.36
C PRO A 10 -6.39 4.83 16.22
N ALA A 11 -7.69 4.52 16.33
CA ALA A 11 -8.68 4.95 15.36
C ALA A 11 -8.77 6.48 15.30
N ARG A 12 -8.66 7.03 14.08
CA ARG A 12 -8.80 8.45 13.77
C ARG A 12 -9.59 8.60 12.46
N PRO A 13 -10.90 8.31 12.46
CA PRO A 13 -11.72 8.23 11.25
C PRO A 13 -11.75 9.54 10.46
N GLU A 14 -11.74 10.68 11.11
CA GLU A 14 -11.73 11.97 10.44
C GLU A 14 -10.42 12.22 9.68
N LEU A 15 -9.28 11.85 10.28
CA LEU A 15 -7.99 11.93 9.60
C LEU A 15 -7.95 10.99 8.39
N LEU A 16 -8.39 9.73 8.57
CA LEU A 16 -8.42 8.75 7.48
C LEU A 16 -9.28 9.23 6.31
N ARG A 17 -10.47 9.80 6.61
CA ARG A 17 -11.34 10.40 5.59
C ARG A 17 -10.67 11.58 4.89
N ALA A 18 -10.03 12.48 5.63
CA ALA A 18 -9.32 13.62 5.06
C ALA A 18 -8.17 13.17 4.13
N MET A 19 -7.37 12.19 4.56
CA MET A 19 -6.30 11.60 3.75
C MET A 19 -6.84 10.97 2.46
N SER A 20 -7.93 10.21 2.56
CA SER A 20 -8.62 9.60 1.41
C SER A 20 -9.17 10.67 0.47
N TRP A 21 -9.84 11.69 1.02
CA TRP A 21 -10.41 12.79 0.23
C TRP A 21 -9.35 13.55 -0.58
N ALA A 22 -8.17 13.77 -0.01
CA ALA A 22 -7.07 14.46 -0.70
C ALA A 22 -6.62 13.77 -1.99
N ILE A 23 -6.90 12.48 -2.16
CA ILE A 23 -6.55 11.70 -3.36
C ILE A 23 -7.77 11.26 -4.19
N THR A 24 -8.94 11.91 -4.03
CA THR A 24 -10.17 11.58 -4.78
C THR A 24 -9.97 11.61 -6.30
N HIS A 25 -9.14 12.54 -6.81
CA HIS A 25 -8.81 12.62 -8.24
C HIS A 25 -8.15 11.34 -8.81
N ARG A 26 -7.56 10.49 -7.96
CA ARG A 26 -7.01 9.20 -8.38
C ARG A 26 -8.07 8.12 -8.57
N GLY A 27 -9.11 8.17 -7.77
CA GLY A 27 -10.21 7.21 -7.82
C GLY A 27 -11.50 7.87 -7.38
N PRO A 28 -12.20 8.52 -8.33
CA PRO A 28 -13.42 9.26 -8.01
C PRO A 28 -14.66 8.38 -7.83
N ASP A 29 -14.63 7.12 -8.29
CA ASP A 29 -15.82 6.30 -8.44
C ASP A 29 -16.29 5.67 -7.13
N GLU A 30 -15.33 5.15 -6.36
CA GLU A 30 -15.63 4.48 -5.08
C GLU A 30 -14.57 4.80 -4.03
N ASP A 31 -14.96 4.68 -2.77
CA ASP A 31 -14.04 4.63 -1.63
C ASP A 31 -14.29 3.39 -0.78
N GLY A 32 -13.28 2.99 -0.04
CA GLY A 32 -13.37 1.90 0.91
C GLY A 32 -12.47 2.17 2.11
N PHE A 33 -12.99 1.85 3.29
CA PHE A 33 -12.33 2.09 4.57
C PHE A 33 -12.26 0.79 5.37
N PHE A 34 -11.14 0.63 6.06
CA PHE A 34 -10.95 -0.42 7.06
C PHE A 34 -10.28 0.18 8.30
N GLU A 35 -10.94 0.05 9.41
CA GLU A 35 -10.48 0.49 10.72
C GLU A 35 -10.55 -0.68 11.71
N ALA A 36 -9.43 -0.99 12.35
CA ALA A 36 -9.31 -2.04 13.35
C ALA A 36 -8.26 -1.64 14.40
N PRO A 37 -8.19 -2.33 15.53
CA PRO A 37 -7.12 -2.07 16.49
C PRO A 37 -5.74 -2.12 15.83
N GLY A 38 -4.99 -1.02 15.92
CA GLY A 38 -3.65 -0.88 15.38
C GLY A 38 -3.53 -0.39 13.94
N ILE A 39 -4.64 -0.27 13.19
CA ILE A 39 -4.60 0.11 11.77
C ILE A 39 -5.81 0.93 11.33
N ASN A 40 -5.55 1.86 10.42
CA ASN A 40 -6.54 2.63 9.69
C ASN A 40 -6.11 2.64 8.22
N MET A 41 -6.90 2.10 7.30
CA MET A 41 -6.60 2.02 5.86
C MET A 41 -7.78 2.47 5.02
N ALA A 42 -7.50 3.16 3.93
CA ALA A 42 -8.51 3.50 2.94
C ALA A 42 -7.95 3.44 1.53
N MET A 43 -8.87 3.25 0.57
CA MET A 43 -8.57 3.31 -0.85
C MET A 43 -9.58 4.17 -1.59
N ARG A 44 -9.12 4.76 -2.69
CA ARG A 44 -9.93 5.42 -3.72
C ARG A 44 -9.82 4.63 -5.01
N ARG A 45 -10.95 4.24 -5.58
CA ARG A 45 -11.03 3.37 -6.75
C ARG A 45 -11.44 4.14 -8.00
N LEU A 46 -10.68 3.91 -9.07
CA LEU A 46 -11.12 4.14 -10.43
C LEU A 46 -11.54 2.78 -11.00
N SER A 47 -12.82 2.62 -11.24
CA SER A 47 -13.44 1.36 -11.65
C SER A 47 -13.26 1.15 -13.15
N ILE A 48 -12.17 0.48 -13.56
CA ILE A 48 -11.85 0.17 -14.96
C ILE A 48 -12.10 -1.32 -15.24
N VAL A 49 -11.70 -2.19 -14.31
CA VAL A 49 -11.82 -3.65 -14.40
C VAL A 49 -12.64 -4.13 -13.22
N ASP A 50 -13.49 -5.15 -13.44
CA ASP A 50 -14.35 -5.76 -12.42
C ASP A 50 -15.21 -4.74 -11.65
N LEU A 51 -16.19 -4.18 -12.35
CA LEU A 51 -17.09 -3.15 -11.80
C LEU A 51 -17.85 -3.63 -10.55
N SER A 52 -18.16 -4.92 -10.46
CA SER A 52 -19.01 -5.48 -9.39
C SER A 52 -18.22 -6.17 -8.28
N GLY A 53 -17.09 -6.80 -8.57
CA GLY A 53 -16.33 -7.63 -7.63
C GLY A 53 -15.07 -6.97 -7.04
N GLY A 54 -14.59 -5.89 -7.64
CA GLY A 54 -13.32 -5.25 -7.29
C GLY A 54 -13.38 -4.30 -6.08
N ARG A 55 -14.39 -4.40 -5.21
CA ARG A 55 -14.48 -3.56 -4.00
C ARG A 55 -13.34 -3.86 -3.05
N GLN A 56 -12.78 -2.80 -2.49
CA GLN A 56 -11.70 -2.88 -1.50
C GLN A 56 -12.09 -2.10 -0.24
N PRO A 57 -11.52 -2.40 0.92
CA PRO A 57 -10.47 -3.42 1.20
C PRO A 57 -10.95 -4.86 0.99
N VAL A 58 -10.04 -5.72 0.49
CA VAL A 58 -10.27 -7.16 0.34
C VAL A 58 -9.69 -7.88 1.56
N ALA A 59 -10.37 -8.93 2.00
CA ALA A 59 -9.92 -9.78 3.08
C ALA A 59 -9.88 -11.25 2.65
N ASN A 60 -9.01 -12.04 3.33
CA ASN A 60 -9.02 -13.49 3.22
C ASN A 60 -10.31 -14.11 3.81
N GLU A 61 -10.44 -15.44 3.77
CA GLU A 61 -11.61 -16.16 4.28
C GLU A 61 -11.82 -15.95 5.78
N GLY A 62 -10.71 -15.94 6.56
CA GLY A 62 -10.68 -15.73 8.00
C GLY A 62 -10.97 -14.28 8.42
N ARG A 63 -10.92 -13.34 7.49
CA ARG A 63 -11.02 -11.90 7.74
C ARG A 63 -10.00 -11.37 8.74
N ASP A 64 -8.83 -11.95 8.76
CA ASP A 64 -7.71 -11.55 9.60
C ASP A 64 -6.53 -10.95 8.81
N VAL A 65 -6.54 -11.09 7.49
CA VAL A 65 -5.64 -10.39 6.56
C VAL A 65 -6.46 -9.46 5.67
N HIS A 66 -6.12 -8.17 5.68
CA HIS A 66 -6.83 -7.13 4.92
C HIS A 66 -5.87 -6.40 3.99
N LEU A 67 -6.32 -6.13 2.78
CA LEU A 67 -5.52 -5.51 1.71
C LEU A 67 -6.22 -4.29 1.12
N VAL A 68 -5.46 -3.20 0.93
CA VAL A 68 -5.76 -2.14 -0.02
C VAL A 68 -4.68 -2.10 -1.10
N PHE A 69 -5.11 -1.94 -2.36
CA PHE A 69 -4.28 -2.15 -3.53
C PHE A 69 -4.54 -1.09 -4.60
N ASN A 70 -3.46 -0.56 -5.15
CA ASN A 70 -3.46 0.29 -6.34
C ASN A 70 -2.57 -0.33 -7.39
N GLY A 71 -3.15 -1.01 -8.36
CA GLY A 71 -2.33 -1.66 -9.39
C GLY A 71 -3.07 -2.66 -10.24
N GLU A 72 -2.28 -3.57 -10.80
CA GLU A 72 -2.72 -4.72 -11.60
C GLU A 72 -1.65 -5.79 -11.55
N ILE A 73 -2.05 -7.05 -11.27
CA ILE A 73 -1.17 -8.22 -11.31
C ILE A 73 -1.44 -9.00 -12.60
N TYR A 74 -0.54 -8.91 -13.55
CA TYR A 74 -0.72 -9.46 -14.90
C TYR A 74 -0.80 -10.98 -14.95
N ASN A 75 -0.07 -11.67 -14.07
CA ASN A 75 -0.05 -13.13 -14.00
C ASN A 75 -1.00 -13.71 -12.94
N HIS A 76 -2.00 -12.92 -12.47
CA HIS A 76 -2.89 -13.34 -11.38
C HIS A 76 -3.63 -14.64 -11.67
N MET A 77 -4.02 -14.91 -12.91
CA MET A 77 -4.73 -16.14 -13.28
C MET A 77 -3.86 -17.40 -13.13
N GLU A 78 -2.56 -17.29 -13.39
CA GLU A 78 -1.60 -18.38 -13.17
C GLU A 78 -1.40 -18.63 -11.68
N LEU A 79 -1.15 -17.55 -10.93
CA LEU A 79 -0.99 -17.60 -9.48
C LEU A 79 -2.23 -18.16 -8.79
N ARG A 80 -3.42 -17.73 -9.20
CA ARG A 80 -4.70 -18.22 -8.70
C ARG A 80 -4.84 -19.74 -8.87
N ARG A 81 -4.54 -20.28 -10.06
CA ARG A 81 -4.61 -21.73 -10.29
C ARG A 81 -3.74 -22.48 -9.30
N GLY A 82 -2.51 -22.02 -9.07
CA GLY A 82 -1.62 -22.61 -8.08
C GLY A 82 -2.17 -22.53 -6.65
N LEU A 83 -2.76 -21.40 -6.25
CA LEU A 83 -3.36 -21.20 -4.93
C LEU A 83 -4.58 -22.10 -4.72
N VAL A 84 -5.46 -22.21 -5.69
CA VAL A 84 -6.62 -23.13 -5.63
C VAL A 84 -6.18 -24.59 -5.46
N THR A 85 -5.13 -25.01 -6.17
CA THR A 85 -4.56 -26.37 -6.02
C THR A 85 -4.03 -26.64 -4.61
N ARG A 86 -3.61 -25.59 -3.89
CA ARG A 86 -3.14 -25.65 -2.50
C ARG A 86 -4.26 -25.48 -1.47
N GLY A 87 -5.50 -25.32 -1.91
CA GLY A 87 -6.67 -25.30 -1.04
C GLY A 87 -7.24 -23.93 -0.70
N HIS A 88 -6.71 -22.84 -1.29
CA HIS A 88 -7.28 -21.50 -1.09
C HIS A 88 -8.65 -21.37 -1.76
N LEU A 89 -9.58 -20.73 -1.05
CA LEU A 89 -10.95 -20.52 -1.51
C LEU A 89 -11.12 -19.06 -1.95
N PHE A 90 -11.42 -18.88 -3.21
CA PHE A 90 -11.66 -17.57 -3.79
C PHE A 90 -13.16 -17.24 -3.81
N ARG A 91 -13.50 -16.02 -3.46
CA ARG A 91 -14.87 -15.48 -3.55
C ARG A 91 -15.18 -14.88 -4.91
N THR A 92 -14.14 -14.36 -5.58
CA THR A 92 -14.24 -13.81 -6.93
C THR A 92 -13.71 -14.83 -7.95
N ASP A 93 -14.11 -14.70 -9.21
CA ASP A 93 -13.67 -15.60 -10.28
C ASP A 93 -12.41 -15.07 -11.01
N HIS A 94 -12.13 -13.78 -10.96
CA HIS A 94 -11.06 -13.15 -11.73
C HIS A 94 -10.36 -11.96 -11.04
N SER A 95 -10.54 -11.76 -9.72
CA SER A 95 -9.88 -10.65 -9.01
C SER A 95 -8.37 -10.90 -8.81
N ASP A 96 -7.56 -10.00 -9.31
CA ASP A 96 -6.13 -9.96 -9.03
C ASP A 96 -5.83 -9.54 -7.58
N THR A 97 -6.68 -8.68 -7.02
CA THR A 97 -6.57 -8.20 -5.64
C THR A 97 -6.71 -9.35 -4.64
N GLU A 98 -7.69 -10.23 -4.83
CA GLU A 98 -7.87 -11.40 -3.96
C GLU A 98 -6.68 -12.37 -4.07
N THR A 99 -6.09 -12.51 -5.25
CA THR A 99 -4.88 -13.33 -5.44
C THR A 99 -3.71 -12.86 -4.56
N ILE A 100 -3.57 -11.54 -4.35
CA ILE A 100 -2.51 -10.99 -3.47
C ILE A 100 -2.71 -11.42 -2.02
N VAL A 101 -3.94 -11.41 -1.52
CA VAL A 101 -4.24 -11.80 -0.14
C VAL A 101 -3.80 -13.24 0.12
N HIS A 102 -4.17 -14.16 -0.77
CA HIS A 102 -3.78 -15.58 -0.65
C HIS A 102 -2.28 -15.82 -0.85
N LEU A 103 -1.61 -15.04 -1.72
CA LEU A 103 -0.15 -15.08 -1.82
C LEU A 103 0.51 -14.65 -0.51
N TYR A 104 -0.05 -13.62 0.15
CA TYR A 104 0.47 -13.16 1.44
C TYR A 104 0.29 -14.22 2.54
N GLU A 105 -0.81 -14.95 2.56
CA GLU A 105 -1.01 -16.06 3.50
C GLU A 105 0.09 -17.12 3.40
N GLU A 106 0.53 -17.44 2.17
CA GLU A 106 1.59 -18.42 1.94
C GLU A 106 3.01 -17.90 2.18
N ARG A 107 3.28 -16.64 1.80
CA ARG A 107 4.65 -16.12 1.67
C ARG A 107 4.94 -14.95 2.60
N GLY A 108 3.94 -14.44 3.31
CA GLY A 108 4.10 -13.23 4.11
C GLY A 108 4.59 -12.04 3.30
N ALA A 109 5.62 -11.34 3.80
CA ALA A 109 6.17 -10.16 3.14
C ALA A 109 6.87 -10.42 1.79
N ASP A 110 7.20 -11.69 1.50
CA ASP A 110 7.87 -12.11 0.27
C ASP A 110 6.86 -12.43 -0.87
N TRP A 111 5.57 -12.21 -0.64
CA TRP A 111 4.53 -12.43 -1.64
C TRP A 111 4.82 -11.80 -3.01
N PRO A 112 5.50 -10.61 -3.12
CA PRO A 112 5.70 -9.97 -4.42
C PRO A 112 6.69 -10.67 -5.34
N GLU A 113 7.52 -11.59 -4.83
CA GLU A 113 8.53 -12.29 -5.65
C GLU A 113 7.92 -13.01 -6.85
N GLY A 114 6.77 -13.66 -6.65
CA GLY A 114 6.05 -14.37 -7.70
C GLY A 114 5.14 -13.49 -8.56
N ALA A 115 4.90 -12.25 -8.16
CA ALA A 115 3.98 -11.35 -8.84
C ALA A 115 4.65 -10.61 -10.01
N ASN A 116 3.99 -10.61 -11.16
CA ASN A 116 4.34 -9.76 -12.29
C ASN A 116 3.22 -8.73 -12.48
N GLY A 117 3.56 -7.45 -12.31
CA GLY A 117 2.54 -6.40 -12.35
C GLY A 117 3.09 -5.02 -12.02
N MET A 118 2.17 -4.08 -11.91
CA MET A 118 2.42 -2.72 -11.44
C MET A 118 1.57 -2.47 -10.20
N PHE A 119 2.19 -2.22 -9.05
CA PHE A 119 1.42 -2.14 -7.81
C PHE A 119 2.05 -1.30 -6.70
N ALA A 120 1.15 -0.80 -5.85
CA ALA A 120 1.42 -0.38 -4.48
C ALA A 120 0.34 -1.02 -3.59
N THR A 121 0.77 -1.70 -2.53
CA THR A 121 -0.10 -2.43 -1.61
C THR A 121 0.13 -2.02 -0.17
N ALA A 122 -0.94 -2.13 0.64
CA ALA A 122 -0.82 -2.17 2.09
C ALA A 122 -1.65 -3.34 2.60
N ILE A 123 -1.00 -4.27 3.28
CA ILE A 123 -1.58 -5.51 3.83
C ILE A 123 -1.47 -5.45 5.35
N TRP A 124 -2.59 -5.59 6.02
CA TRP A 124 -2.68 -5.72 7.47
C TRP A 124 -2.94 -7.18 7.87
N ASP A 125 -2.04 -7.72 8.66
CA ASP A 125 -2.11 -9.04 9.28
C ASP A 125 -2.49 -8.84 10.76
N ALA A 126 -3.76 -9.05 11.08
CA ALA A 126 -4.29 -8.75 12.40
C ALA A 126 -3.73 -9.65 13.50
N PRO A 127 -3.57 -10.98 13.32
CA PRO A 127 -2.92 -11.85 14.29
C PRO A 127 -1.49 -11.42 14.66
N ARG A 128 -0.73 -10.93 13.67
CA ARG A 128 0.65 -10.48 13.88
C ARG A 128 0.78 -9.00 14.23
N GLN A 129 -0.32 -8.24 14.16
CA GLN A 129 -0.30 -6.77 14.26
C GLN A 129 0.76 -6.17 13.34
N ARG A 130 0.81 -6.66 12.11
CA ARG A 130 1.84 -6.35 11.12
C ARG A 130 1.23 -5.63 9.91
N LEU A 131 1.84 -4.51 9.52
CA LEU A 131 1.55 -3.86 8.25
C LEU A 131 2.70 -4.11 7.27
N THR A 132 2.35 -4.63 6.09
CA THR A 132 3.29 -4.83 4.99
C THR A 132 2.93 -3.89 3.84
N LEU A 133 3.85 -2.99 3.48
CA LEU A 133 3.75 -2.15 2.29
C LEU A 133 4.65 -2.75 1.21
N SER A 134 4.15 -2.89 -0.03
CA SER A 134 5.00 -3.36 -1.13
C SER A 134 4.80 -2.49 -2.37
N ARG A 135 5.90 -2.28 -3.12
CA ARG A 135 5.92 -1.49 -4.35
C ARG A 135 6.52 -2.28 -5.49
N ASP A 136 5.91 -2.20 -6.67
CA ASP A 136 6.31 -2.97 -7.85
C ASP A 136 7.79 -2.81 -8.26
N ARG A 137 8.28 -3.76 -9.06
CA ARG A 137 9.70 -3.92 -9.44
C ARG A 137 10.34 -2.66 -10.01
N VAL A 138 9.60 -1.88 -10.78
CA VAL A 138 10.10 -0.67 -11.44
C VAL A 138 9.51 0.63 -10.87
N GLY A 139 8.68 0.51 -9.80
CA GLY A 139 8.11 1.66 -9.10
C GLY A 139 7.07 2.43 -9.91
N LYS A 140 6.31 1.77 -10.78
CA LYS A 140 5.25 2.39 -11.58
C LYS A 140 4.15 3.02 -10.73
N LYS A 141 3.79 2.36 -9.62
CA LYS A 141 2.80 2.93 -8.69
C LYS A 141 3.53 3.68 -7.56
N PRO A 142 3.08 4.89 -7.24
CA PRO A 142 3.69 5.68 -6.17
C PRO A 142 3.28 5.12 -4.80
N LEU A 143 4.25 5.11 -3.87
CA LEU A 143 4.01 4.80 -2.46
C LEU A 143 5.00 5.56 -1.59
N TYR A 144 4.46 6.42 -0.73
CA TYR A 144 5.20 7.22 0.23
C TYR A 144 4.84 6.81 1.65
N TYR A 145 5.78 7.00 2.57
CA TYR A 145 5.56 6.73 3.98
C TYR A 145 6.31 7.73 4.87
N ALA A 146 5.84 7.87 6.09
CA ALA A 146 6.50 8.60 7.16
C ALA A 146 6.41 7.79 8.45
N ILE A 147 7.46 7.83 9.28
CA ILE A 147 7.48 7.21 10.60
C ILE A 147 7.74 8.31 11.60
N THR A 148 6.78 8.54 12.47
CA THR A 148 6.86 9.58 13.50
C THR A 148 5.91 9.26 14.66
N GLY A 149 6.27 9.66 15.88
CA GLY A 149 5.44 9.40 17.06
C GLY A 149 5.14 7.94 17.34
N GLY A 150 6.04 7.02 16.93
CA GLY A 150 5.83 5.57 17.09
C GLY A 150 4.76 4.98 16.15
N GLN A 151 4.40 5.70 15.09
CA GLN A 151 3.40 5.30 14.11
C GLN A 151 3.98 5.37 12.69
N LEU A 152 3.45 4.53 11.80
CA LEU A 152 3.74 4.58 10.37
C LEU A 152 2.51 5.12 9.64
N TYR A 153 2.73 6.10 8.78
CA TYR A 153 1.76 6.69 7.86
C TYR A 153 2.15 6.35 6.44
N PHE A 154 1.20 6.03 5.57
CA PHE A 154 1.47 5.75 4.16
C PHE A 154 0.41 6.36 3.24
N ALA A 155 0.82 6.69 2.02
CA ALA A 155 -0.07 7.21 1.01
C ALA A 155 0.50 7.04 -0.41
N SER A 156 -0.38 6.99 -1.40
CA SER A 156 -0.03 7.10 -2.81
C SER A 156 0.52 8.49 -3.18
N GLU A 157 0.15 9.53 -2.43
CA GLU A 157 0.61 10.91 -2.69
C GLU A 157 0.97 11.63 -1.39
N ILE A 158 2.03 12.41 -1.44
CA ILE A 158 2.60 13.14 -0.29
C ILE A 158 1.58 14.05 0.39
N LYS A 159 0.68 14.70 -0.38
CA LYS A 159 -0.30 15.64 0.18
C LYS A 159 -1.23 15.02 1.22
N SER A 160 -1.54 13.71 1.11
CA SER A 160 -2.30 13.00 2.14
C SER A 160 -1.50 12.87 3.45
N LEU A 161 -0.20 12.59 3.36
CA LEU A 161 0.68 12.53 4.54
C LEU A 161 0.83 13.89 5.23
N LEU A 162 0.81 14.98 4.47
CA LEU A 162 0.89 16.33 5.02
C LEU A 162 -0.36 16.78 5.79
N LEU A 163 -1.46 16.00 5.74
CA LEU A 163 -2.64 16.19 6.59
C LEU A 163 -2.46 15.63 8.00
N CYS A 164 -1.47 14.75 8.21
CA CYS A 164 -1.15 14.18 9.49
C CYS A 164 -0.37 15.22 10.32
N PRO A 165 -0.89 15.68 11.48
CA PRO A 165 -0.22 16.72 12.27
C PRO A 165 1.18 16.34 12.74
N GLU A 166 1.42 15.04 12.91
CA GLU A 166 2.70 14.49 13.37
C GLU A 166 3.76 14.48 12.27
N VAL A 167 3.36 14.59 10.99
CA VAL A 167 4.29 14.57 9.85
C VAL A 167 4.82 15.97 9.58
N GLY A 168 6.12 16.16 9.80
CA GLY A 168 6.78 17.45 9.61
C GLY A 168 6.88 17.85 8.14
N ARG A 169 6.81 19.17 7.91
CA ARG A 169 6.85 19.80 6.59
C ARG A 169 8.23 20.37 6.23
N GLY A 170 9.25 20.08 7.03
CA GLY A 170 10.63 20.51 6.76
C GLY A 170 11.14 19.92 5.44
N LEU A 171 11.84 20.75 4.64
CA LEU A 171 12.42 20.32 3.38
C LEU A 171 13.72 19.53 3.62
N ASP A 172 14.01 18.55 2.77
CA ASP A 172 15.32 17.91 2.65
C ASP A 172 16.17 18.74 1.68
N PRO A 173 17.24 19.44 2.14
CA PRO A 173 18.05 20.29 1.25
C PRO A 173 18.69 19.53 0.10
N ALA A 174 19.10 18.25 0.32
CA ALA A 174 19.70 17.45 -0.74
C ALA A 174 18.66 17.03 -1.79
N ALA A 175 17.44 16.69 -1.35
CA ALA A 175 16.33 16.38 -2.26
C ALA A 175 15.89 17.66 -3.03
N LEU A 176 15.88 18.81 -2.38
CA LEU A 176 15.59 20.09 -3.04
C LEU A 176 16.63 20.41 -4.11
N PHE A 177 17.92 20.26 -3.81
CA PHE A 177 18.99 20.45 -4.79
C PHE A 177 18.84 19.50 -5.99
N GLN A 178 18.55 18.22 -5.72
CA GLN A 178 18.30 17.24 -6.77
C GLN A 178 17.08 17.63 -7.62
N TYR A 179 15.99 18.08 -6.99
CA TYR A 179 14.79 18.51 -7.69
C TYR A 179 15.04 19.72 -8.61
N LEU A 180 15.83 20.70 -8.16
CA LEU A 180 16.17 21.88 -8.98
C LEU A 180 16.94 21.50 -10.25
N GLY A 181 17.82 20.47 -10.16
CA GLY A 181 18.58 19.98 -11.31
C GLY A 181 17.82 19.02 -12.22
N LEU A 182 17.11 18.04 -11.62
CA LEU A 182 16.50 16.91 -12.33
C LEU A 182 14.97 17.00 -12.44
N LYS A 183 14.34 17.98 -11.79
CA LYS A 183 12.88 18.12 -11.63
C LYS A 183 12.22 16.86 -11.02
N ASN A 184 12.99 16.05 -10.32
CA ASN A 184 12.56 14.83 -9.66
C ASN A 184 13.43 14.55 -8.42
N THR A 185 12.93 13.78 -7.48
CA THR A 185 13.67 13.26 -6.33
C THR A 185 13.81 11.75 -6.45
N SER A 186 14.98 11.21 -6.16
CA SER A 186 15.23 9.77 -6.22
C SER A 186 14.88 9.10 -4.89
N ALA A 187 14.16 7.97 -4.97
CA ALA A 187 13.90 7.14 -3.80
C ALA A 187 15.22 6.77 -3.08
N PRO A 188 15.21 6.67 -1.75
CA PRO A 188 14.06 6.76 -0.85
C PRO A 188 13.67 8.19 -0.45
N ARG A 189 14.34 9.22 -0.95
CA ARG A 189 14.08 10.61 -0.57
C ARG A 189 12.81 11.15 -1.23
N SER A 190 12.17 12.08 -0.55
CA SER A 190 11.21 13.02 -1.11
C SER A 190 11.67 14.43 -0.81
N ILE A 191 10.98 15.44 -1.34
CA ILE A 191 11.29 16.84 -1.03
C ILE A 191 11.11 17.19 0.47
N PHE A 192 10.34 16.38 1.21
CA PHE A 192 10.13 16.55 2.66
C PHE A 192 11.02 15.59 3.44
N ALA A 193 11.75 16.11 4.43
CA ALA A 193 12.76 15.36 5.18
C ALA A 193 12.19 14.13 5.92
N GLN A 194 10.95 14.21 6.41
CA GLN A 194 10.30 13.11 7.14
C GLN A 194 9.51 12.15 6.24
N ILE A 195 9.29 12.48 4.98
CA ILE A 195 8.53 11.64 4.07
C ILE A 195 9.50 10.91 3.14
N ARG A 196 9.37 9.60 3.08
CA ARG A 196 10.18 8.75 2.22
C ARG A 196 9.32 8.10 1.14
N GLN A 197 9.90 7.85 -0.01
CA GLN A 197 9.33 7.02 -1.04
C GLN A 197 9.81 5.59 -0.85
N LEU A 198 8.91 4.61 -0.82
CA LEU A 198 9.32 3.21 -0.82
C LEU A 198 10.04 2.91 -2.14
N PRO A 199 11.30 2.42 -2.12
CA PRO A 199 12.01 2.13 -3.36
C PRO A 199 11.31 1.07 -4.22
N ALA A 200 11.54 1.11 -5.52
CA ALA A 200 11.06 0.12 -6.46
C ALA A 200 11.60 -1.28 -6.08
N GLY A 201 10.78 -2.33 -6.22
CA GLY A 201 11.16 -3.69 -5.89
C GLY A 201 11.38 -3.96 -4.39
N HIS A 202 10.78 -3.14 -3.51
CA HIS A 202 10.93 -3.28 -2.06
C HIS A 202 9.60 -3.49 -1.37
N SER A 203 9.69 -4.21 -0.24
CA SER A 203 8.66 -4.27 0.79
C SER A 203 9.16 -3.60 2.07
N LEU A 204 8.24 -2.94 2.79
CA LEU A 204 8.43 -2.42 4.14
C LEU A 204 7.51 -3.20 5.06
N VAL A 205 8.08 -3.80 6.09
CA VAL A 205 7.35 -4.47 7.18
C VAL A 205 7.40 -3.56 8.41
N TRP A 206 6.22 -3.24 8.94
CA TRP A 206 6.04 -2.55 10.21
C TRP A 206 5.44 -3.52 11.22
N GLU A 207 6.18 -3.77 12.29
CA GLU A 207 5.78 -4.66 13.36
C GLU A 207 6.44 -4.21 14.67
N ASN A 208 5.72 -4.29 15.78
CA ASN A 208 6.22 -3.92 17.12
C ASN A 208 6.85 -2.50 17.18
N GLY A 209 6.29 -1.54 16.42
CA GLY A 209 6.81 -0.17 16.39
C GLY A 209 8.11 0.01 15.58
N GLN A 210 8.53 -0.99 14.84
CA GLN A 210 9.77 -0.96 14.04
C GLN A 210 9.48 -1.20 12.56
N ALA A 211 10.24 -0.51 11.70
CA ALA A 211 10.17 -0.69 10.26
C ALA A 211 11.41 -1.41 9.73
N SER A 212 11.21 -2.42 8.89
CA SER A 212 12.25 -3.07 8.11
C SER A 212 11.93 -2.93 6.62
N VAL A 213 12.88 -2.42 5.84
CA VAL A 213 12.74 -2.27 4.38
C VAL A 213 13.66 -3.26 3.70
N GLN A 214 13.10 -4.11 2.84
CA GLN A 214 13.84 -5.19 2.18
C GLN A 214 13.54 -5.18 0.67
N ALA A 215 14.58 -5.42 -0.14
CA ALA A 215 14.41 -5.63 -1.57
C ALA A 215 13.97 -7.07 -1.82
N TYR A 216 12.81 -7.26 -2.44
CA TYR A 216 12.38 -8.54 -2.98
C TYR A 216 12.81 -8.71 -4.45
N TRP A 217 13.19 -7.61 -5.11
CA TRP A 217 13.70 -7.63 -6.48
C TRP A 217 14.75 -6.52 -6.68
N ARG A 218 15.76 -6.80 -7.48
CA ARG A 218 16.79 -5.86 -7.93
C ARG A 218 17.01 -6.00 -9.42
N ALA A 219 17.23 -4.88 -10.11
CA ALA A 219 17.65 -4.86 -11.52
C ALA A 219 19.10 -5.25 -11.67
#